data_9f2b14aa6f1c0c87dcf8e6543d63ae95
#
_entry.id   9f2b14aa6f1c0c87dcf8e6543d63ae95
#
_cell.length_a   1.000
_cell.length_b   1.000
_cell.length_c   1.000
_cell.angle_alpha   90.00
_cell.angle_beta   90.00
_cell.angle_gamma   90.00
#
_symmetry.space_group_name_H-M   'P 1'
#
loop_
_entity.id
_entity.type
_entity.pdbx_description
1 polymer ?
#
loop_
_entity_poly.entity_id
_entity_poly.type
_entity_poly.pdbx_seq_one_letter_code
_entity_poly.pdbx_strand_id
1 'polypeptide(L)'
;MNLLSLRKQYNLSQFEAASIAGISPRTYIRYELDDTYGDHLKRETIIDRIQKKCEITENKGVLTIEQITSIASQVFKEKYPDTVEFCYLFGSYAKGYANDKSDIDLCVSTSLTGLNFVGLAESLRQRLHKKIDLIRLSNLNNNIALVTEIMKDGIKIYG
;
A
#
# COMPACT_ATOMS: atom_id res chain seq x y z
N MET A 1 -16.92 -11.80 -1.93
CA MET A 1 -15.61 -11.64 -2.61
C MET A 1 -15.24 -12.99 -3.18
N ASN A 2 -14.87 -13.07 -4.46
CA ASN A 2 -14.41 -14.33 -5.05
C ASN A 2 -12.88 -14.48 -4.94
N LEU A 3 -12.40 -15.72 -5.08
CA LEU A 3 -10.97 -16.03 -4.91
C LEU A 3 -10.07 -15.36 -5.96
N LEU A 4 -10.56 -15.20 -7.19
CA LEU A 4 -9.83 -14.51 -8.25
C LEU A 4 -9.57 -13.04 -7.90
N SER A 5 -10.61 -12.33 -7.44
CA SER A 5 -10.50 -10.93 -7.01
C SER A 5 -9.54 -10.78 -5.84
N LEU A 6 -9.65 -11.67 -4.84
CA LEU A 6 -8.79 -11.68 -3.67
C LEU A 6 -7.32 -11.90 -4.03
N ARG A 7 -7.04 -12.89 -4.87
CA ARG A 7 -5.69 -13.19 -5.33
C ARG A 7 -5.07 -12.02 -6.10
N LYS A 8 -5.84 -11.40 -7.00
CA LYS A 8 -5.38 -10.22 -7.76
C LYS A 8 -5.12 -9.02 -6.87
N GLN A 9 -5.98 -8.81 -5.86
CA GLN A 9 -5.81 -7.72 -4.88
C GLN A 9 -4.46 -7.80 -4.16
N TYR A 10 -4.01 -9.01 -3.82
CA TYR A 10 -2.74 -9.24 -3.15
C TYR A 10 -1.58 -9.58 -4.10
N ASN A 11 -1.79 -9.46 -5.41
CA ASN A 11 -0.79 -9.73 -6.46
C ASN A 11 -0.12 -11.11 -6.31
N LEU A 12 -0.90 -12.12 -5.91
CA LEU A 12 -0.43 -13.50 -5.74
C LEU A 12 -0.56 -14.29 -7.04
N SER A 13 0.37 -15.19 -7.29
CA SER A 13 0.19 -16.28 -8.25
C SER A 13 -0.79 -17.34 -7.68
N GLN A 14 -1.35 -18.18 -8.54
CA GLN A 14 -2.22 -19.29 -8.10
C GLN A 14 -1.47 -20.28 -7.19
N PHE A 15 -0.17 -20.46 -7.43
CA PHE A 15 0.71 -21.31 -6.63
C PHE A 15 0.91 -20.78 -5.21
N GLU A 16 1.19 -19.47 -5.08
CA GLU A 16 1.34 -18.81 -3.77
C GLU A 16 0.03 -18.83 -2.99
N ALA A 17 -1.09 -18.51 -3.64
CA ALA A 17 -2.39 -18.56 -3.01
C ALA A 17 -2.75 -19.97 -2.51
N ALA A 18 -2.47 -21.01 -3.30
CA ALA A 18 -2.66 -22.40 -2.90
C ALA A 18 -1.78 -22.79 -1.70
N SER A 19 -0.52 -22.37 -1.72
CA SER A 19 0.43 -22.60 -0.60
C SER A 19 -0.05 -21.93 0.68
N ILE A 20 -0.48 -20.69 0.63
CA ILE A 20 -1.05 -19.96 1.77
C ILE A 20 -2.32 -20.64 2.28
N ALA A 21 -3.18 -21.07 1.38
CA ALA A 21 -4.43 -21.78 1.72
C ALA A 21 -4.20 -23.18 2.27
N GLY A 22 -2.99 -23.76 2.10
CA GLY A 22 -2.65 -25.11 2.55
C GLY A 22 -3.34 -26.21 1.73
N ILE A 23 -3.54 -25.97 0.42
CA ILE A 23 -4.17 -26.93 -0.52
C ILE A 23 -3.33 -27.06 -1.79
N SER A 24 -3.60 -28.12 -2.58
CA SER A 24 -2.89 -28.30 -3.85
C SER A 24 -3.25 -27.18 -4.85
N PRO A 25 -2.31 -26.77 -5.73
CA PRO A 25 -2.58 -25.77 -6.77
C PRO A 25 -3.77 -26.17 -7.66
N ARG A 26 -3.88 -27.44 -8.01
CA ARG A 26 -5.01 -27.97 -8.81
C ARG A 26 -6.35 -27.76 -8.11
N THR A 27 -6.39 -27.98 -6.79
CA THR A 27 -7.60 -27.76 -5.99
C THR A 27 -7.92 -26.27 -5.91
N TYR A 28 -6.93 -25.43 -5.66
CA TYR A 28 -7.11 -23.98 -5.61
C TYR A 28 -7.68 -23.42 -6.92
N ILE A 29 -7.10 -23.82 -8.06
CA ILE A 29 -7.56 -23.40 -9.39
C ILE A 29 -9.04 -23.74 -9.62
N ARG A 30 -9.48 -24.92 -9.19
CA ARG A 30 -10.91 -25.30 -9.30
C ARG A 30 -11.81 -24.39 -8.46
N TYR A 31 -11.41 -24.07 -7.23
CA TYR A 31 -12.13 -23.12 -6.37
C TYR A 31 -12.15 -21.71 -6.94
N GLU A 32 -11.09 -21.30 -7.65
CA GLU A 32 -11.00 -19.97 -8.27
C GLU A 32 -11.87 -19.85 -9.53
N LEU A 33 -11.93 -20.89 -10.36
CA LEU A 33 -12.65 -20.87 -11.64
C LEU A 33 -14.16 -21.11 -11.49
N ASP A 34 -14.58 -21.82 -10.47
CA ASP A 34 -15.99 -22.18 -10.26
C ASP A 34 -16.40 -21.85 -8.82
N ASP A 35 -17.22 -20.81 -8.69
CA ASP A 35 -17.71 -20.36 -7.38
C ASP A 35 -18.67 -21.36 -6.72
N THR A 36 -19.20 -22.33 -7.46
CA THR A 36 -20.06 -23.39 -6.95
C THR A 36 -19.30 -24.67 -6.59
N TYR A 37 -18.01 -24.75 -6.97
CA TYR A 37 -17.19 -25.92 -6.72
C TYR A 37 -16.89 -26.12 -5.23
N GLY A 38 -17.11 -27.33 -4.75
CA GLY A 38 -16.70 -27.78 -3.42
C GLY A 38 -17.55 -27.24 -2.28
N ASP A 39 -17.02 -27.35 -1.07
CA ASP A 39 -17.70 -26.95 0.15
C ASP A 39 -17.52 -25.45 0.42
N HIS A 40 -18.63 -24.77 0.75
CA HIS A 40 -18.65 -23.34 1.09
C HIS A 40 -17.75 -23.02 2.29
N LEU A 41 -17.78 -23.85 3.35
CA LEU A 41 -16.94 -23.65 4.54
C LEU A 41 -15.44 -23.72 4.20
N LYS A 42 -15.07 -24.62 3.30
CA LYS A 42 -13.70 -24.74 2.83
C LYS A 42 -13.28 -23.51 2.00
N ARG A 43 -14.18 -22.98 1.18
CA ARG A 43 -13.97 -21.73 0.43
C ARG A 43 -13.72 -20.55 1.37
N GLU A 44 -14.52 -20.38 2.39
CA GLU A 44 -14.34 -19.35 3.41
C GLU A 44 -13.02 -19.50 4.16
N THR A 45 -12.64 -20.74 4.49
CA THR A 45 -11.34 -21.02 5.12
C THR A 45 -10.17 -20.61 4.22
N ILE A 46 -10.26 -20.85 2.91
CA ILE A 46 -9.23 -20.42 1.94
C ILE A 46 -9.13 -18.89 1.92
N ILE A 47 -10.27 -18.20 1.83
CA ILE A 47 -10.34 -16.74 1.85
C ILE A 47 -9.72 -16.18 3.13
N ASP A 48 -10.13 -16.67 4.29
CA ASP A 48 -9.64 -16.24 5.60
C ASP A 48 -8.12 -16.41 5.74
N ARG A 49 -7.59 -17.56 5.31
CA ARG A 49 -6.13 -17.81 5.35
C ARG A 49 -5.34 -16.85 4.47
N ILE A 50 -5.84 -16.57 3.26
CA ILE A 50 -5.19 -15.62 2.34
C ILE A 50 -5.25 -14.21 2.93
N GLN A 51 -6.41 -13.77 3.41
CA GLN A 51 -6.57 -12.46 4.02
C GLN A 51 -5.65 -12.28 5.21
N LYS A 52 -5.66 -13.20 6.18
CA LYS A 52 -4.81 -13.15 7.37
C LYS A 52 -3.31 -13.15 7.04
N LYS A 53 -2.90 -13.92 6.03
CA LYS A 53 -1.49 -13.96 5.62
C LYS A 53 -1.04 -12.69 4.94
N CYS A 54 -1.89 -12.12 4.10
CA CYS A 54 -1.59 -10.96 3.24
C CYS A 54 -2.06 -9.62 3.83
N GLU A 55 -2.68 -9.65 5.02
CA GLU A 55 -3.10 -8.43 5.71
C GLU A 55 -1.90 -7.53 5.97
N ILE A 56 -2.01 -6.29 5.49
CA ILE A 56 -1.00 -5.27 5.72
C ILE A 56 -1.37 -4.49 6.97
N THR A 57 -0.43 -4.44 7.90
CA THR A 57 -0.53 -3.65 9.13
C THR A 57 0.75 -2.84 9.31
N GLU A 58 0.79 -1.95 10.29
CA GLU A 58 1.99 -1.14 10.56
C GLU A 58 3.26 -1.99 10.73
N ASN A 59 3.12 -3.20 11.27
CA ASN A 59 4.24 -4.09 11.58
C ASN A 59 4.30 -5.36 10.70
N LYS A 60 3.50 -5.45 9.65
CA LYS A 60 3.42 -6.65 8.81
C LYS A 60 3.09 -6.29 7.36
N GLY A 61 3.79 -6.94 6.46
CA GLY A 61 3.63 -6.80 5.02
C GLY A 61 4.32 -5.57 4.44
N VAL A 62 4.65 -5.62 3.18
CA VAL A 62 5.27 -4.53 2.41
C VAL A 62 4.37 -4.19 1.24
N LEU A 63 4.04 -2.91 1.08
CA LEU A 63 3.30 -2.42 -0.06
C LEU A 63 4.21 -2.29 -1.28
N THR A 64 3.67 -2.49 -2.47
CA THR A 64 4.39 -2.12 -3.70
C THR A 64 4.30 -0.60 -3.94
N ILE A 65 5.20 -0.07 -4.74
CA ILE A 65 5.17 1.36 -5.12
C ILE A 65 3.86 1.70 -5.83
N GLU A 66 3.36 0.80 -6.68
CA GLU A 66 2.08 0.96 -7.39
C GLU A 66 0.89 1.01 -6.42
N GLN A 67 0.89 0.20 -5.38
CA GLN A 67 -0.15 0.24 -4.33
C GLN A 67 -0.11 1.56 -3.56
N ILE A 68 1.08 2.01 -3.16
CA ILE A 68 1.26 3.30 -2.48
C ILE A 68 0.78 4.44 -3.38
N THR A 69 1.20 4.45 -4.65
CA THR A 69 0.84 5.46 -5.65
C THR A 69 -0.68 5.53 -5.85
N SER A 70 -1.31 4.38 -6.05
CA SER A 70 -2.77 4.31 -6.28
C SER A 70 -3.56 4.80 -5.08
N ILE A 71 -3.22 4.33 -3.89
CA ILE A 71 -3.95 4.68 -2.65
C ILE A 71 -3.72 6.15 -2.28
N ALA A 72 -2.48 6.64 -2.34
CA ALA A 72 -2.17 8.03 -2.05
C ALA A 72 -2.87 8.98 -3.03
N SER A 73 -2.86 8.66 -4.33
CA SER A 73 -3.56 9.44 -5.36
C SER A 73 -5.07 9.51 -5.10
N GLN A 74 -5.68 8.41 -4.67
CA GLN A 74 -7.10 8.39 -4.30
C GLN A 74 -7.38 9.31 -3.09
N VAL A 75 -6.56 9.24 -2.05
CA VAL A 75 -6.69 10.11 -0.86
C VAL A 75 -6.61 11.58 -1.25
N PHE A 76 -5.62 11.95 -2.08
CA PHE A 76 -5.45 13.34 -2.52
C PHE A 76 -6.66 13.82 -3.33
N LYS A 77 -7.15 13.04 -4.29
CA LYS A 77 -8.28 13.41 -5.14
C LYS A 77 -9.61 13.46 -4.39
N GLU A 78 -9.86 12.52 -3.50
CA GLU A 78 -11.15 12.39 -2.80
C GLU A 78 -11.30 13.37 -1.64
N LYS A 79 -10.25 13.54 -0.83
CA LYS A 79 -10.32 14.32 0.42
C LYS A 79 -9.65 15.68 0.34
N TYR A 80 -8.70 15.87 -0.56
CA TYR A 80 -7.87 17.07 -0.65
C TYR A 80 -7.73 17.57 -2.08
N PRO A 81 -8.85 17.73 -2.83
CA PRO A 81 -8.79 18.21 -4.21
C PRO A 81 -8.13 19.59 -4.27
N ASP A 82 -7.26 19.80 -5.25
CA ASP A 82 -6.59 21.06 -5.55
C ASP A 82 -5.68 21.62 -4.43
N THR A 83 -5.46 20.87 -3.34
CA THR A 83 -4.60 21.28 -2.23
C THR A 83 -3.23 20.62 -2.24
N VAL A 84 -3.09 19.52 -2.95
CA VAL A 84 -1.82 18.80 -3.15
C VAL A 84 -1.39 18.95 -4.60
N GLU A 85 -0.25 19.59 -4.83
CA GLU A 85 0.30 19.79 -6.17
C GLU A 85 1.04 18.55 -6.67
N PHE A 86 1.94 18.01 -5.84
CA PHE A 86 2.68 16.79 -6.12
C PHE A 86 3.18 16.12 -4.85
N CYS A 87 3.53 14.84 -4.98
CA CYS A 87 4.08 14.04 -3.89
C CYS A 87 5.19 13.12 -4.37
N TYR A 88 6.29 13.05 -3.63
CA TYR A 88 7.40 12.13 -3.82
C TYR A 88 7.45 11.10 -2.69
N LEU A 89 7.63 9.84 -3.07
CA LEU A 89 8.02 8.76 -2.17
C LEU A 89 9.55 8.73 -2.09
N PHE A 90 10.10 8.66 -0.89
CA PHE A 90 11.54 8.53 -0.66
C PHE A 90 11.84 7.48 0.41
N GLY A 91 13.06 7.43 0.92
CA GLY A 91 13.45 6.48 1.97
C GLY A 91 13.49 5.02 1.51
N SER A 92 13.21 4.10 2.43
CA SER A 92 13.40 2.67 2.21
C SER A 92 12.53 2.07 1.09
N TYR A 93 11.31 2.54 0.94
CA TYR A 93 10.41 2.10 -0.13
C TYR A 93 10.91 2.51 -1.51
N ALA A 94 11.35 3.76 -1.67
CA ALA A 94 11.89 4.24 -2.95
C ALA A 94 13.19 3.54 -3.33
N LYS A 95 14.02 3.19 -2.34
CA LYS A 95 15.31 2.51 -2.52
C LYS A 95 15.21 0.99 -2.65
N GLY A 96 14.02 0.40 -2.45
CA GLY A 96 13.77 -1.02 -2.67
C GLY A 96 14.20 -1.95 -1.54
N TYR A 97 14.48 -1.45 -0.33
CA TYR A 97 14.81 -2.27 0.84
C TYR A 97 13.83 -2.17 2.00
N ALA A 98 12.60 -1.70 1.73
CA ALA A 98 11.54 -1.69 2.74
C ALA A 98 11.25 -3.10 3.27
N ASN A 99 10.91 -3.18 4.54
CA ASN A 99 10.53 -4.40 5.24
C ASN A 99 9.21 -4.21 6.00
N ASP A 100 8.77 -5.25 6.70
CA ASP A 100 7.48 -5.27 7.42
C ASP A 100 7.28 -4.09 8.38
N LYS A 101 8.35 -3.56 8.94
CA LYS A 101 8.32 -2.45 9.91
C LYS A 101 8.69 -1.10 9.31
N SER A 102 8.93 -1.03 8.01
CA SER A 102 9.30 0.22 7.35
C SER A 102 8.13 1.21 7.33
N ASP A 103 8.42 2.44 7.70
CA ASP A 103 7.52 3.58 7.52
C ASP A 103 7.50 3.99 6.03
N ILE A 104 6.46 4.68 5.62
CA ILE A 104 6.37 5.25 4.27
C ILE A 104 6.74 6.73 4.38
N ASP A 105 7.84 7.11 3.73
CA ASP A 105 8.38 8.45 3.74
C ASP A 105 7.88 9.22 2.51
N LEU A 106 7.12 10.29 2.75
CA LEU A 106 6.50 11.11 1.70
C LEU A 106 6.89 12.59 1.85
N CYS A 107 7.28 13.19 0.73
CA CYS A 107 7.46 14.64 0.62
C CYS A 107 6.37 15.21 -0.28
N VAL A 108 5.58 16.15 0.25
CA VAL A 108 4.41 16.71 -0.42
C VAL A 108 4.50 18.22 -0.60
N SER A 109 4.18 18.70 -1.79
CA SER A 109 3.88 20.12 -2.04
C SER A 109 2.39 20.35 -1.83
N THR A 110 2.06 21.13 -0.80
CA THR A 110 0.68 21.36 -0.40
C THR A 110 0.51 22.72 0.27
N SER A 111 -0.68 23.30 0.12
CA SER A 111 -1.12 24.50 0.84
C SER A 111 -1.62 24.19 2.27
N LEU A 112 -1.80 22.91 2.63
CA LEU A 112 -2.30 22.50 3.93
C LEU A 112 -1.28 22.81 5.04
N THR A 113 -1.80 23.29 6.18
CA THR A 113 -1.01 23.61 7.37
C THR A 113 -1.73 23.14 8.64
N GLY A 114 -1.00 23.10 9.76
CA GLY A 114 -1.55 22.79 11.07
C GLY A 114 -2.32 21.46 11.11
N LEU A 115 -3.50 21.48 11.70
CA LEU A 115 -4.35 20.28 11.85
C LEU A 115 -4.79 19.65 10.53
N ASN A 116 -4.96 20.45 9.48
CA ASN A 116 -5.33 19.94 8.16
C ASN A 116 -4.18 19.10 7.55
N PHE A 117 -2.93 19.51 7.77
CA PHE A 117 -1.78 18.73 7.34
C PHE A 117 -1.62 17.43 8.15
N VAL A 118 -1.86 17.47 9.47
CA VAL A 118 -1.90 16.26 10.30
C VAL A 118 -3.03 15.33 9.85
N GLY A 119 -4.19 15.88 9.49
CA GLY A 119 -5.33 15.13 8.94
C GLY A 119 -4.99 14.42 7.63
N LEU A 120 -4.19 15.04 6.77
CA LEU A 120 -3.69 14.41 5.54
C LEU A 120 -2.82 13.20 5.86
N ALA A 121 -1.84 13.34 6.76
CA ALA A 121 -0.98 12.24 7.20
C ALA A 121 -1.79 11.07 7.79
N GLU A 122 -2.78 11.37 8.63
CA GLU A 122 -3.66 10.37 9.24
C GLU A 122 -4.55 9.66 8.20
N SER A 123 -5.07 10.38 7.21
CA SER A 123 -5.84 9.79 6.13
C SER A 123 -5.01 8.83 5.29
N LEU A 124 -3.76 9.16 5.02
CA LEU A 124 -2.82 8.27 4.34
C LEU A 124 -2.51 7.04 5.20
N ARG A 125 -2.23 7.23 6.51
CA ARG A 125 -1.96 6.13 7.44
C ARG A 125 -3.12 5.13 7.49
N GLN A 126 -4.35 5.61 7.58
CA GLN A 126 -5.54 4.75 7.63
C GLN A 126 -5.74 3.94 6.35
N ARG A 127 -5.47 4.51 5.19
CA ARG A 127 -5.68 3.85 3.90
C ARG A 127 -4.52 2.94 3.50
N LEU A 128 -3.29 3.28 3.87
CA LEU A 128 -2.08 2.50 3.58
C LEU A 128 -1.78 1.44 4.65
N HIS A 129 -2.41 1.53 5.83
CA HIS A 129 -2.16 0.66 6.99
C HIS A 129 -0.70 0.61 7.41
N LYS A 130 0.04 1.70 7.17
CA LYS A 130 1.45 1.88 7.52
C LYS A 130 1.63 3.22 8.22
N LYS A 131 2.65 3.29 9.05
CA LYS A 131 3.08 4.56 9.60
C LYS A 131 3.61 5.45 8.46
N ILE A 132 3.21 6.71 8.47
CA ILE A 132 3.55 7.69 7.44
C ILE A 132 4.44 8.75 8.06
N ASP A 133 5.62 8.96 7.49
CA ASP A 133 6.44 10.14 7.73
C ASP A 133 6.19 11.14 6.60
N LEU A 134 5.35 12.13 6.86
CA LEU A 134 4.92 13.12 5.87
C LEU A 134 5.61 14.45 6.11
N ILE A 135 6.38 14.89 5.14
CA ILE A 135 7.13 16.15 5.19
C ILE A 135 6.59 17.11 4.13
N ARG A 136 6.38 18.38 4.51
CA ARG A 136 6.08 19.41 3.51
C ARG A 136 7.34 19.88 2.81
N LEU A 137 7.26 20.06 1.50
CA LEU A 137 8.36 20.61 0.69
C LEU A 137 8.88 21.94 1.25
N SER A 138 7.98 22.81 1.74
CA SER A 138 8.35 24.10 2.34
C SER A 138 9.21 23.97 3.60
N ASN A 139 9.20 22.83 4.26
CA ASN A 139 10.01 22.58 5.46
C ASN A 139 11.43 22.07 5.15
N LEU A 140 11.76 21.83 3.89
CA LEU A 140 13.07 21.32 3.48
C LEU A 140 14.16 22.40 3.34
N ASN A 141 13.83 23.67 3.51
CA ASN A 141 14.70 24.82 3.19
C ASN A 141 16.10 24.76 3.81
N ASN A 142 16.29 24.04 4.92
CA ASN A 142 17.59 23.94 5.61
C ASN A 142 18.11 22.50 5.69
N ASN A 143 17.48 21.54 5.01
CA ASN A 143 17.89 20.13 5.03
C ASN A 143 18.38 19.68 3.66
N ILE A 144 19.59 20.12 3.30
CA ILE A 144 20.22 19.80 2.01
C ILE A 144 20.37 18.29 1.81
N ALA A 145 20.69 17.55 2.87
CA ALA A 145 20.86 16.10 2.79
C ALA A 145 19.56 15.40 2.36
N LEU A 146 18.43 15.77 2.95
CA LEU A 146 17.14 15.21 2.62
C LEU A 146 16.66 15.63 1.21
N VAL A 147 16.89 16.89 0.84
CA VAL A 147 16.61 17.36 -0.54
C VAL A 147 17.42 16.55 -1.55
N THR A 148 18.69 16.32 -1.28
CA THR A 148 19.57 15.52 -2.15
C THR A 148 19.09 14.09 -2.27
N GLU A 149 18.66 13.48 -1.18
CA GLU A 149 18.07 12.12 -1.17
C GLU A 149 16.82 12.03 -2.03
N ILE A 150 15.89 12.96 -1.86
CA ILE A 150 14.63 13.00 -2.65
C ILE A 150 14.93 13.22 -4.13
N MET A 151 15.87 14.10 -4.46
CA MET A 151 16.24 14.36 -5.86
C MET A 151 16.93 13.17 -6.53
N LYS A 152 17.70 12.39 -5.76
CA LYS A 152 18.46 11.25 -6.28
C LYS A 152 17.63 9.98 -6.39
N ASP A 153 16.90 9.65 -5.33
CA ASP A 153 16.26 8.35 -5.17
C ASP A 153 14.71 8.46 -5.09
N GLY A 154 14.16 9.67 -5.01
CA GLY A 154 12.73 9.91 -4.86
C GLY A 154 11.94 9.52 -6.11
N ILE A 155 10.76 8.95 -5.88
CA ILE A 155 9.81 8.53 -6.92
C ILE A 155 8.59 9.43 -6.85
N LYS A 156 8.28 10.14 -7.93
CA LYS A 156 7.06 10.95 -8.00
C LYS A 156 5.85 10.02 -8.08
N ILE A 157 4.96 10.10 -7.08
CA ILE A 157 3.76 9.27 -6.99
C ILE A 157 2.46 10.03 -7.26
N TYR A 158 2.50 11.36 -7.33
CA TYR A 158 1.34 12.21 -7.62
C TYR A 158 1.78 13.56 -8.23
N GLY A 159 0.95 14.11 -9.11
CA GLY A 159 1.15 15.42 -9.76
C GLY A 159 1.74 15.40 -11.16
#